data_f7e237f073f7b02c131d18194302b729
#
_entry.id   f7e237f073f7b02c131d18194302b729
#
_cell.length_a   1.000
_cell.length_b   1.000
_cell.length_c   1.000
_cell.angle_alpha   90.00
_cell.angle_beta   90.00
_cell.angle_gamma   90.00
#
_symmetry.space_group_name_H-M   'P 1'
#
loop_
_entity.id
_entity.type
_entity.pdbx_description
1 polymer ?
#
loop_
_entity_poly.entity_id
_entity_poly.type
_entity_poly.pdbx_seq_one_letter_code
_entity_poly.pdbx_strand_id
1 'polypeptide(L)'
;MAYRLSRGESMHQAAVRIADEELSQAIERLRSTGGSQQADTHTRVHAARKAIKRTRALVRLLREGLGAGFHRDNLDLRDAARRLAERRDAAVAADAFARLVPEPAGDLAAIRERLAAVRDEVVAADAALAAAAADLARVRSRSADWPPLDRGWSILEPGLKTSYKQGRRAMRTAFADPTPAAFHAWRKRVKDLWYHTQLLHNVWKGVQSAWAEALEDLSDALGDDHDLEVLRAALAAHPDLDPDARRDVLARAEARSAELRAAAWTLGQRLYAERPRRYVARIRRYWETWRDHERRTAAAARPAAPGPAPPPSADPLQADPEFICPGDHISSDMPCRP
;
A
#
# COMPACT_ATOMS: atom_id res chain seq x y z
N MET A 1 -6.47 -3.18 -10.96
CA MET A 1 -5.50 -2.07 -11.06
C MET A 1 -4.47 -2.13 -9.92
N ALA A 2 -3.40 -1.36 -9.93
CA ALA A 2 -2.34 -1.49 -8.94
C ALA A 2 -2.59 -0.59 -7.74
N TYR A 3 -2.25 -1.07 -6.53
CA TYR A 3 -2.23 -0.31 -5.28
C TYR A 3 -1.15 0.80 -5.33
N ARG A 4 -1.41 1.85 -6.11
CA ARG A 4 -0.51 3.01 -6.30
C ARG A 4 -1.26 4.23 -6.79
N LEU A 5 -0.69 5.41 -6.57
CA LEU A 5 -1.19 6.65 -7.15
C LEU A 5 -0.97 6.64 -8.66
N SER A 6 -1.94 7.11 -9.43
CA SER A 6 -1.85 7.21 -10.89
C SER A 6 -1.61 8.66 -11.33
N ARG A 7 -1.11 8.81 -12.56
CA ARG A 7 -0.95 10.14 -13.14
C ARG A 7 -2.31 10.78 -13.40
N GLY A 8 -2.40 12.08 -13.21
CA GLY A 8 -3.61 12.85 -13.51
C GLY A 8 -4.74 12.74 -12.49
N GLU A 9 -4.67 11.80 -11.52
CA GLU A 9 -5.70 11.71 -10.47
C GLU A 9 -5.38 12.60 -9.27
N SER A 10 -6.40 13.15 -8.64
CA SER A 10 -6.28 13.83 -7.34
C SER A 10 -6.06 12.82 -6.22
N MET A 11 -5.61 13.29 -5.04
CA MET A 11 -5.47 12.40 -3.87
C MET A 11 -6.80 11.81 -3.43
N HIS A 12 -7.89 12.57 -3.54
CA HIS A 12 -9.21 12.08 -3.22
C HIS A 12 -9.63 10.95 -4.18
N GLN A 13 -9.51 11.20 -5.49
CA GLN A 13 -9.82 10.19 -6.52
C GLN A 13 -9.00 8.90 -6.30
N ALA A 14 -7.69 9.03 -6.07
CA ALA A 14 -6.81 7.90 -5.79
C ALA A 14 -7.24 7.11 -4.55
N ALA A 15 -7.55 7.82 -3.46
CA ALA A 15 -7.93 7.19 -2.19
C ALA A 15 -9.23 6.41 -2.30
N VAL A 16 -10.26 7.01 -2.90
CA VAL A 16 -11.58 6.37 -3.12
C VAL A 16 -11.45 5.18 -4.07
N ARG A 17 -10.77 5.33 -5.20
CA ARG A 17 -10.54 4.26 -6.16
C ARG A 17 -9.81 3.07 -5.53
N ILE A 18 -8.71 3.31 -4.83
CA ILE A 18 -7.91 2.24 -4.22
C ILE A 18 -8.73 1.52 -3.13
N ALA A 19 -9.46 2.26 -2.30
CA ALA A 19 -10.32 1.65 -1.29
C ALA A 19 -11.43 0.81 -1.93
N ASP A 20 -12.08 1.31 -2.96
CA ASP A 20 -13.13 0.59 -3.69
C ASP A 20 -12.59 -0.69 -4.35
N GLU A 21 -11.47 -0.60 -5.08
CA GLU A 21 -10.87 -1.75 -5.77
C GLU A 21 -10.42 -2.85 -4.79
N GLU A 22 -9.69 -2.49 -3.73
CA GLU A 22 -9.19 -3.47 -2.76
C GLU A 22 -10.35 -4.11 -1.97
N LEU A 23 -11.33 -3.32 -1.55
CA LEU A 23 -12.47 -3.83 -0.78
C LEU A 23 -13.44 -4.64 -1.64
N SER A 24 -13.71 -4.23 -2.88
CA SER A 24 -14.54 -4.99 -3.82
C SER A 24 -13.97 -6.38 -4.07
N GLN A 25 -12.67 -6.47 -4.40
CA GLN A 25 -11.98 -7.74 -4.61
C GLN A 25 -12.02 -8.62 -3.35
N ALA A 26 -11.82 -8.04 -2.17
CA ALA A 26 -11.89 -8.79 -0.91
C ALA A 26 -13.28 -9.34 -0.64
N ILE A 27 -14.32 -8.54 -0.82
CA ILE A 27 -15.73 -8.91 -0.62
C ILE A 27 -16.12 -10.03 -1.60
N GLU A 28 -15.80 -9.88 -2.88
CA GLU A 28 -16.06 -10.88 -3.91
C GLU A 28 -15.45 -12.23 -3.54
N ARG A 29 -14.16 -12.25 -3.17
CA ARG A 29 -13.45 -13.47 -2.77
C ARG A 29 -14.04 -14.11 -1.51
N LEU A 30 -14.47 -13.31 -0.53
CA LEU A 30 -15.09 -13.84 0.68
C LEU A 30 -16.50 -14.41 0.45
N ARG A 31 -17.22 -13.88 -0.55
CA ARG A 31 -18.58 -14.32 -0.92
C ARG A 31 -18.62 -15.46 -1.94
N SER A 32 -17.53 -15.69 -2.68
CA SER A 32 -17.50 -16.77 -3.67
C SER A 32 -17.75 -18.12 -2.99
N THR A 33 -18.76 -18.85 -3.42
CA THR A 33 -19.16 -20.16 -2.89
C THR A 33 -18.63 -21.32 -3.75
N GLY A 34 -17.90 -21.04 -4.82
CA GLY A 34 -17.43 -22.03 -5.79
C GLY A 34 -16.05 -22.57 -5.40
N GLY A 35 -16.01 -23.83 -4.99
CA GLY A 35 -14.78 -24.59 -4.76
C GLY A 35 -14.86 -25.40 -3.47
N SER A 36 -15.07 -26.71 -3.58
CA SER A 36 -15.13 -27.64 -2.46
C SER A 36 -13.76 -28.00 -1.87
N GLN A 37 -12.69 -27.25 -2.23
CA GLN A 37 -11.34 -27.52 -1.75
C GLN A 37 -10.90 -26.48 -0.70
N GLN A 38 -10.41 -26.99 0.43
CA GLN A 38 -9.86 -26.22 1.54
C GLN A 38 -8.71 -25.28 1.11
N ALA A 39 -7.91 -25.68 0.12
CA ALA A 39 -6.86 -24.87 -0.48
C ALA A 39 -7.40 -23.58 -1.13
N ASP A 40 -8.58 -23.63 -1.76
CA ASP A 40 -9.22 -22.46 -2.36
C ASP A 40 -9.66 -21.44 -1.29
N THR A 41 -10.24 -21.92 -0.18
CA THR A 41 -10.65 -21.06 0.93
C THR A 41 -9.45 -20.37 1.60
N HIS A 42 -8.31 -21.06 1.79
CA HIS A 42 -7.09 -20.46 2.33
C HIS A 42 -6.58 -19.31 1.43
N THR A 43 -6.53 -19.53 0.12
CA THR A 43 -6.10 -18.54 -0.87
C THR A 43 -7.03 -17.32 -0.87
N ARG A 44 -8.34 -17.53 -0.79
CA ARG A 44 -9.36 -16.47 -0.72
C ARG A 44 -9.22 -15.61 0.55
N VAL A 45 -9.07 -16.24 1.71
CA VAL A 45 -8.84 -15.58 2.99
C VAL A 45 -7.52 -14.81 2.98
N HIS A 46 -6.44 -15.41 2.47
CA HIS A 46 -5.14 -14.74 2.35
C HIS A 46 -5.23 -13.46 1.52
N ALA A 47 -5.87 -13.52 0.37
CA ALA A 47 -6.04 -12.38 -0.52
C ALA A 47 -6.92 -11.28 0.10
N ALA A 48 -8.03 -11.64 0.77
CA ALA A 48 -8.87 -10.69 1.48
C ALA A 48 -8.10 -9.99 2.62
N ARG A 49 -7.30 -10.73 3.39
CA ARG A 49 -6.42 -10.16 4.42
C ARG A 49 -5.36 -9.21 3.86
N LYS A 50 -4.81 -9.48 2.66
CA LYS A 50 -3.88 -8.59 1.98
C LYS A 50 -4.57 -7.27 1.61
N ALA A 51 -5.77 -7.33 1.05
CA ALA A 51 -6.58 -6.15 0.71
C ALA A 51 -6.94 -5.33 1.96
N ILE A 52 -7.37 -5.98 3.06
CA ILE A 52 -7.63 -5.32 4.33
C ILE A 52 -6.38 -4.57 4.85
N LYS A 53 -5.19 -5.20 4.79
CA LYS A 53 -3.95 -4.56 5.24
C LYS A 53 -3.61 -3.33 4.40
N ARG A 54 -3.77 -3.39 3.08
CA ARG A 54 -3.57 -2.27 2.15
C ARG A 54 -4.53 -1.12 2.44
N THR A 55 -5.82 -1.41 2.54
CA THR A 55 -6.82 -0.39 2.87
C THR A 55 -6.57 0.23 4.23
N ARG A 56 -6.18 -0.56 5.25
CA ARG A 56 -5.82 0.00 6.57
C ARG A 56 -4.58 0.88 6.53
N ALA A 57 -3.58 0.54 5.72
CA ALA A 57 -2.40 1.38 5.53
C ALA A 57 -2.80 2.71 4.86
N LEU A 58 -3.65 2.68 3.83
CA LEU A 58 -4.20 3.88 3.19
C LEU A 58 -4.95 4.76 4.19
N VAL A 59 -5.89 4.20 4.95
CA VAL A 59 -6.67 4.91 5.98
C VAL A 59 -5.76 5.54 7.05
N ARG A 60 -4.70 4.85 7.47
CA ARG A 60 -3.72 5.38 8.42
C ARG A 60 -2.87 6.51 7.85
N LEU A 61 -2.51 6.42 6.57
CA LEU A 61 -1.79 7.48 5.87
C LEU A 61 -2.62 8.76 5.81
N LEU A 62 -3.92 8.61 5.54
CA LEU A 62 -4.87 9.72 5.35
C LEU A 62 -5.59 10.14 6.64
N ARG A 63 -5.14 9.66 7.80
CA ARG A 63 -5.82 9.82 9.09
C ARG A 63 -6.31 11.24 9.37
N GLU A 64 -5.45 12.24 9.14
CA GLU A 64 -5.82 13.64 9.43
C GLU A 64 -6.85 14.19 8.46
N GLY A 65 -6.82 13.73 7.20
CA GLY A 65 -7.82 14.09 6.19
C GLY A 65 -9.17 13.45 6.41
N LEU A 66 -9.18 12.22 6.91
CA LEU A 66 -10.41 11.47 7.20
C LEU A 66 -11.09 11.91 8.51
N GLY A 67 -10.37 12.61 9.39
CA GLY A 67 -10.91 13.14 10.64
C GLY A 67 -11.60 12.07 11.49
N ALA A 68 -12.84 12.32 11.91
CA ALA A 68 -13.62 11.40 12.74
C ALA A 68 -13.91 10.05 12.04
N GLY A 69 -14.01 10.03 10.71
CA GLY A 69 -14.22 8.81 9.91
C GLY A 69 -13.09 7.78 10.07
N PHE A 70 -11.86 8.25 10.28
CA PHE A 70 -10.69 7.40 10.47
C PHE A 70 -10.88 6.31 11.53
N HIS A 71 -11.37 6.67 12.70
CA HIS A 71 -11.48 5.72 13.82
C HIS A 71 -12.45 4.58 13.50
N ARG A 72 -13.59 4.91 12.92
CA ARG A 72 -14.63 3.96 12.54
C ARG A 72 -14.13 3.00 11.46
N ASP A 73 -13.58 3.52 10.37
CA ASP A 73 -13.13 2.70 9.25
C ASP A 73 -11.93 1.81 9.64
N ASN A 74 -10.96 2.35 10.39
CA ASN A 74 -9.85 1.55 10.88
C ASN A 74 -10.28 0.48 11.90
N LEU A 75 -11.34 0.70 12.68
CA LEU A 75 -11.91 -0.27 13.61
C LEU A 75 -12.59 -1.41 12.85
N ASP A 76 -13.50 -1.12 11.92
CA ASP A 76 -14.21 -2.13 11.13
C ASP A 76 -13.21 -3.00 10.32
N LEU A 77 -12.22 -2.39 9.70
CA LEU A 77 -11.15 -3.11 9.00
C LEU A 77 -10.31 -3.99 9.95
N ARG A 78 -10.09 -3.55 11.19
CA ARG A 78 -9.41 -4.36 12.22
C ARG A 78 -10.25 -5.56 12.59
N ASP A 79 -11.56 -5.37 12.78
CA ASP A 79 -12.47 -6.41 13.25
C ASP A 79 -12.70 -7.43 12.14
N ALA A 80 -12.85 -7.02 10.88
CA ALA A 80 -12.84 -7.91 9.73
C ALA A 80 -11.53 -8.76 9.65
N ALA A 81 -10.37 -8.13 9.86
CA ALA A 81 -9.09 -8.84 9.88
C ALA A 81 -9.01 -9.88 11.01
N ARG A 82 -9.58 -9.58 12.19
CA ARG A 82 -9.61 -10.48 13.35
C ARG A 82 -10.48 -11.69 13.11
N ARG A 83 -11.69 -11.53 12.54
CA ARG A 83 -12.57 -12.65 12.15
C ARG A 83 -11.90 -13.66 11.20
N LEU A 84 -10.91 -13.18 10.42
CA LEU A 84 -10.14 -13.99 9.49
C LEU A 84 -8.81 -14.50 10.08
N ALA A 85 -8.52 -14.28 11.38
CA ALA A 85 -7.22 -14.59 11.97
C ALA A 85 -7.10 -16.04 12.44
N GLU A 86 -8.09 -16.57 13.15
CA GLU A 86 -8.07 -17.86 13.84
C GLU A 86 -7.68 -19.04 12.93
N ARG A 87 -8.09 -18.99 11.67
CA ARG A 87 -7.76 -20.02 10.68
C ARG A 87 -6.31 -20.03 10.20
N ARG A 88 -5.62 -18.92 10.37
CA ARG A 88 -4.28 -18.77 9.87
C ARG A 88 -3.26 -19.46 10.76
N ASP A 89 -3.47 -19.44 12.07
CA ASP A 89 -2.40 -19.79 13.01
C ASP A 89 -2.08 -21.30 12.94
N ALA A 90 -3.06 -22.17 12.73
CA ALA A 90 -2.84 -23.60 12.51
C ALA A 90 -2.05 -23.88 11.21
N ALA A 91 -2.45 -23.24 10.10
CA ALA A 91 -1.72 -23.35 8.83
C ALA A 91 -0.30 -22.78 8.93
N VAL A 92 -0.15 -21.63 9.61
CA VAL A 92 1.17 -21.01 9.83
C VAL A 92 2.09 -21.90 10.66
N ALA A 93 1.57 -22.56 11.70
CA ALA A 93 2.37 -23.50 12.50
C ALA A 93 2.88 -24.67 11.67
N ALA A 94 2.01 -25.29 10.86
CA ALA A 94 2.38 -26.40 9.97
C ALA A 94 3.41 -25.96 8.91
N ASP A 95 3.21 -24.80 8.28
CA ASP A 95 4.12 -24.25 7.29
C ASP A 95 5.47 -23.84 7.90
N ALA A 96 5.47 -23.26 9.10
CA ALA A 96 6.69 -22.91 9.82
C ALA A 96 7.50 -24.16 10.19
N PHE A 97 6.82 -25.22 10.66
CA PHE A 97 7.45 -26.51 10.91
C PHE A 97 8.08 -27.10 9.64
N ALA A 98 7.34 -27.12 8.53
CA ALA A 98 7.83 -27.67 7.26
C ALA A 98 9.07 -26.90 6.74
N ARG A 99 9.14 -25.60 6.92
CA ARG A 99 10.33 -24.80 6.57
C ARG A 99 11.52 -25.07 7.50
N LEU A 100 11.25 -25.31 8.78
CA LEU A 100 12.28 -25.55 9.80
C LEU A 100 12.86 -26.96 9.74
N VAL A 101 12.01 -27.95 9.41
CA VAL A 101 12.33 -29.37 9.32
C VAL A 101 11.79 -29.92 7.99
N PRO A 102 12.50 -29.72 6.86
CA PRO A 102 12.01 -30.12 5.54
C PRO A 102 11.77 -31.63 5.39
N GLU A 103 12.65 -32.44 5.98
CA GLU A 103 12.64 -33.92 5.91
C GLU A 103 12.55 -34.54 7.32
N PRO A 104 11.38 -34.46 7.99
CA PRO A 104 11.23 -35.02 9.31
C PRO A 104 11.13 -36.53 9.26
N ALA A 105 11.80 -37.21 10.22
CA ALA A 105 11.77 -38.68 10.41
C ALA A 105 11.41 -39.01 11.86
N GLY A 106 10.91 -40.22 12.12
CA GLY A 106 10.55 -40.68 13.46
C GLY A 106 9.54 -39.73 14.16
N ASP A 107 9.82 -39.34 15.38
CA ASP A 107 8.93 -38.49 16.20
C ASP A 107 8.75 -37.10 15.64
N LEU A 108 9.71 -36.58 14.85
CA LEU A 108 9.53 -35.33 14.11
C LEU A 108 8.46 -35.46 13.01
N ALA A 109 8.32 -36.63 12.39
CA ALA A 109 7.24 -36.89 11.44
C ALA A 109 5.87 -36.91 12.13
N ALA A 110 5.79 -37.45 13.34
CA ALA A 110 4.56 -37.42 14.16
C ALA A 110 4.14 -35.95 14.50
N ILE A 111 5.08 -35.07 14.80
CA ILE A 111 4.81 -33.63 14.99
C ILE A 111 4.21 -33.01 13.71
N ARG A 112 4.79 -33.29 12.53
CA ARG A 112 4.27 -32.82 11.25
C ARG A 112 2.84 -33.28 11.03
N GLU A 113 2.55 -34.56 11.25
CA GLU A 113 1.21 -35.13 11.07
C GLU A 113 0.20 -34.50 12.03
N ARG A 114 0.58 -34.27 13.28
CA ARG A 114 -0.28 -33.60 14.27
C ARG A 114 -0.62 -32.18 13.87
N LEU A 115 0.36 -31.39 13.46
CA LEU A 115 0.13 -30.01 13.00
C LEU A 115 -0.71 -29.96 11.72
N ALA A 116 -0.54 -30.91 10.81
CA ALA A 116 -1.36 -31.03 9.61
C ALA A 116 -2.82 -31.37 9.97
N ALA A 117 -3.04 -32.32 10.89
CA ALA A 117 -4.39 -32.66 11.36
C ALA A 117 -5.11 -31.45 11.96
N VAL A 118 -4.44 -30.68 12.84
CA VAL A 118 -5.01 -29.44 13.43
C VAL A 118 -5.35 -28.43 12.35
N ARG A 119 -4.50 -28.26 11.33
CA ARG A 119 -4.78 -27.36 10.19
C ARG A 119 -6.04 -27.80 9.44
N ASP A 120 -6.21 -29.11 9.25
CA ASP A 120 -7.29 -29.68 8.46
C ASP A 120 -8.63 -29.69 9.24
N GLU A 121 -8.59 -29.77 10.57
CA GLU A 121 -9.75 -29.66 11.45
C GLU A 121 -10.37 -28.23 11.49
N VAL A 122 -9.55 -27.19 11.29
CA VAL A 122 -10.02 -25.79 11.32
C VAL A 122 -10.80 -25.45 10.06
N VAL A 123 -12.05 -25.85 9.97
CA VAL A 123 -12.99 -25.43 8.91
C VAL A 123 -13.54 -24.03 9.21
N ALA A 124 -13.55 -23.10 8.25
CA ALA A 124 -14.15 -21.79 8.44
C ALA A 124 -15.64 -21.94 8.64
N ALA A 125 -16.11 -21.37 9.70
CA ALA A 125 -17.52 -21.04 9.75
C ALA A 125 -17.81 -20.02 8.62
N ASP A 126 -18.65 -20.38 7.66
CA ASP A 126 -19.09 -19.48 6.59
C ASP A 126 -19.66 -18.16 7.14
N ALA A 127 -20.23 -18.22 8.35
CA ALA A 127 -20.66 -17.06 9.11
C ALA A 127 -19.55 -16.03 9.37
N ALA A 128 -18.32 -16.45 9.68
CA ALA A 128 -17.20 -15.53 9.91
C ALA A 128 -16.75 -14.84 8.61
N LEU A 129 -16.74 -15.57 7.49
CA LEU A 129 -16.43 -15.00 6.17
C LEU A 129 -17.53 -14.01 5.75
N ALA A 130 -18.79 -14.35 5.93
CA ALA A 130 -19.92 -13.48 5.63
C ALA A 130 -19.90 -12.20 6.49
N ALA A 131 -19.61 -12.33 7.79
CA ALA A 131 -19.51 -11.18 8.71
C ALA A 131 -18.31 -10.27 8.32
N ALA A 132 -17.15 -10.85 7.97
CA ALA A 132 -16.02 -10.08 7.48
C ALA A 132 -16.36 -9.34 6.18
N ALA A 133 -17.03 -10.00 5.23
CA ALA A 133 -17.47 -9.37 3.98
C ALA A 133 -18.47 -8.22 4.23
N ALA A 134 -19.35 -8.35 5.22
CA ALA A 134 -20.29 -7.29 5.61
C ALA A 134 -19.56 -6.09 6.23
N ASP A 135 -18.57 -6.33 7.10
CA ASP A 135 -17.73 -5.26 7.66
C ASP A 135 -17.02 -4.48 6.54
N LEU A 136 -16.42 -5.19 5.56
CA LEU A 136 -15.74 -4.57 4.43
C LEU A 136 -16.71 -3.79 3.52
N ALA A 137 -17.90 -4.29 3.29
CA ALA A 137 -18.93 -3.61 2.50
C ALA A 137 -19.35 -2.27 3.12
N ARG A 138 -19.46 -2.21 4.48
CA ARG A 138 -19.73 -0.95 5.18
C ARG A 138 -18.61 0.06 5.01
N VAL A 139 -17.35 -0.36 5.12
CA VAL A 139 -16.20 0.55 4.89
C VAL A 139 -16.18 1.02 3.43
N ARG A 140 -16.41 0.12 2.47
CA ARG A 140 -16.48 0.45 1.05
C ARG A 140 -17.56 1.49 0.75
N SER A 141 -18.77 1.32 1.28
CA SER A 141 -19.85 2.30 1.10
C SER A 141 -19.45 3.67 1.63
N ARG A 142 -18.86 3.73 2.84
CA ARG A 142 -18.43 5.00 3.43
C ARG A 142 -17.23 5.64 2.72
N SER A 143 -16.39 4.86 2.06
CA SER A 143 -15.22 5.42 1.35
C SER A 143 -15.61 6.29 0.16
N ALA A 144 -16.77 6.09 -0.42
CA ALA A 144 -17.34 6.96 -1.45
C ALA A 144 -17.65 8.38 -0.92
N ASP A 145 -17.98 8.49 0.36
CA ASP A 145 -18.33 9.74 1.04
C ASP A 145 -17.17 10.32 1.88
N TRP A 146 -15.94 9.89 1.63
CA TRP A 146 -14.78 10.47 2.31
C TRP A 146 -14.66 11.98 2.01
N PRO A 147 -14.26 12.79 3.00
CA PRO A 147 -14.12 14.24 2.77
C PRO A 147 -13.08 14.52 1.70
N PRO A 148 -13.11 15.70 1.06
CA PRO A 148 -12.12 16.10 0.06
C PRO A 148 -10.69 16.00 0.61
N LEU A 149 -9.81 15.27 -0.10
CA LEU A 149 -8.43 14.98 0.29
C LEU A 149 -7.41 15.73 -0.59
N ASP A 150 -7.84 16.78 -1.31
CA ASP A 150 -7.05 17.43 -2.36
C ASP A 150 -6.08 18.50 -1.84
N ARG A 151 -5.56 18.31 -0.64
CA ARG A 151 -4.54 19.19 -0.03
C ARG A 151 -3.11 18.88 -0.48
N GLY A 152 -2.95 18.10 -1.56
CA GLY A 152 -1.64 17.73 -2.08
C GLY A 152 -0.77 16.99 -1.05
N TRP A 153 0.49 17.41 -0.89
CA TRP A 153 1.42 16.79 0.04
C TRP A 153 0.98 16.87 1.50
N SER A 154 0.31 17.96 1.90
CA SER A 154 -0.05 18.20 3.30
C SER A 154 -0.98 17.12 3.88
N ILE A 155 -1.71 16.38 3.03
CA ILE A 155 -2.56 15.28 3.49
C ILE A 155 -1.76 13.99 3.76
N LEU A 156 -0.66 13.78 3.06
CA LEU A 156 0.21 12.59 3.16
C LEU A 156 1.26 12.73 4.27
N GLU A 157 1.79 13.93 4.44
CA GLU A 157 2.94 14.21 5.32
C GLU A 157 2.75 13.71 6.76
N PRO A 158 1.64 14.01 7.45
CA PRO A 158 1.48 13.62 8.85
C PRO A 158 1.42 12.10 9.03
N GLY A 159 0.70 11.41 8.14
CA GLY A 159 0.58 9.95 8.16
C GLY A 159 1.91 9.26 7.87
N LEU A 160 2.63 9.71 6.85
CA LEU A 160 3.93 9.18 6.47
C LEU A 160 4.97 9.38 7.57
N LYS A 161 5.02 10.59 8.16
CA LYS A 161 5.90 10.92 9.29
C LYS A 161 5.62 10.06 10.51
N THR A 162 4.33 9.88 10.83
CA THR A 162 3.89 9.04 11.95
C THR A 162 4.28 7.58 11.73
N SER A 163 4.04 7.03 10.54
CA SER A 163 4.39 5.67 10.17
C SER A 163 5.90 5.41 10.31
N TYR A 164 6.72 6.26 9.72
CA TYR A 164 8.19 6.15 9.82
C TYR A 164 8.68 6.29 11.27
N LYS A 165 8.17 7.29 12.01
CA LYS A 165 8.50 7.49 13.43
C LYS A 165 8.15 6.27 14.28
N GLN A 166 6.97 5.70 14.07
CA GLN A 166 6.50 4.52 14.82
C GLN A 166 7.32 3.29 14.48
N GLY A 167 7.68 3.05 13.20
CA GLY A 167 8.56 1.97 12.78
C GLY A 167 9.94 2.06 13.44
N ARG A 168 10.56 3.23 13.39
CA ARG A 168 11.85 3.49 14.04
C ARG A 168 11.80 3.29 15.55
N ARG A 169 10.73 3.70 16.23
CA ARG A 169 10.53 3.48 17.65
C ARG A 169 10.36 2.00 17.96
N ALA A 170 9.49 1.31 17.22
CA ALA A 170 9.20 -0.11 17.42
C ALA A 170 10.46 -0.98 17.25
N MET A 171 11.32 -0.68 16.26
CA MET A 171 12.63 -1.32 16.11
C MET A 171 13.46 -1.19 17.39
N ARG A 172 13.61 0.02 17.91
CA ARG A 172 14.40 0.26 19.13
C ARG A 172 13.84 -0.48 20.33
N THR A 173 12.51 -0.48 20.49
CA THR A 173 11.85 -1.22 21.57
C THR A 173 12.07 -2.72 21.43
N ALA A 174 11.96 -3.30 20.23
CA ALA A 174 12.14 -4.73 20.00
C ALA A 174 13.57 -5.21 20.34
N PHE A 175 14.58 -4.35 20.21
CA PHE A 175 15.96 -4.70 20.55
C PHE A 175 16.37 -4.30 21.97
N ALA A 176 15.68 -3.36 22.60
CA ALA A 176 15.89 -3.04 24.00
C ALA A 176 15.21 -4.04 24.95
N ASP A 177 14.04 -4.56 24.53
CA ASP A 177 13.25 -5.57 25.24
C ASP A 177 12.75 -6.61 24.21
N PRO A 178 13.57 -7.65 23.92
CA PRO A 178 13.36 -8.58 22.80
C PRO A 178 12.26 -9.61 23.09
N THR A 179 11.03 -9.14 23.20
CA THR A 179 9.85 -9.99 23.35
C THR A 179 9.18 -10.28 22.00
N PRO A 180 8.50 -11.45 21.82
CA PRO A 180 7.71 -11.74 20.61
C PRO A 180 6.69 -10.64 20.29
N ALA A 181 6.06 -10.08 21.31
CA ALA A 181 5.09 -8.99 21.18
C ALA A 181 5.74 -7.72 20.61
N ALA A 182 6.98 -7.39 21.02
CA ALA A 182 7.71 -6.23 20.55
C ALA A 182 8.12 -6.38 19.07
N PHE A 183 8.64 -7.56 18.65
CA PHE A 183 8.94 -7.86 17.26
C PHE A 183 7.69 -7.87 16.39
N HIS A 184 6.58 -8.44 16.86
CA HIS A 184 5.29 -8.39 16.16
C HIS A 184 4.75 -6.95 16.02
N ALA A 185 4.92 -6.11 17.05
CA ALA A 185 4.57 -4.69 16.96
C ALA A 185 5.41 -3.95 15.92
N TRP A 186 6.71 -4.24 15.84
CA TRP A 186 7.59 -3.68 14.81
C TRP A 186 7.20 -4.14 13.41
N ARG A 187 6.95 -5.43 13.20
CA ARG A 187 6.46 -5.97 11.93
C ARG A 187 5.22 -5.22 11.41
N LYS A 188 4.25 -4.93 12.28
CA LYS A 188 3.06 -4.16 11.89
C LYS A 188 3.42 -2.77 11.34
N ARG A 189 4.42 -2.09 11.94
CA ARG A 189 4.85 -0.76 11.48
C ARG A 189 5.64 -0.83 10.19
N VAL A 190 6.46 -1.86 10.00
CA VAL A 190 7.18 -2.13 8.75
C VAL A 190 6.18 -2.34 7.61
N LYS A 191 5.15 -3.18 7.81
CA LYS A 191 4.10 -3.41 6.80
C LYS A 191 3.33 -2.12 6.46
N ASP A 192 3.03 -1.26 7.42
CA ASP A 192 2.39 0.03 7.14
C ASP A 192 3.29 0.89 6.23
N LEU A 193 4.59 1.01 6.55
CA LEU A 193 5.54 1.80 5.76
C LEU A 193 5.75 1.19 4.35
N TRP A 194 5.83 -0.12 4.25
CA TRP A 194 5.92 -0.83 2.97
C TRP A 194 4.74 -0.52 2.04
N TYR A 195 3.50 -0.59 2.56
CA TYR A 195 2.32 -0.23 1.77
C TYR A 195 2.32 1.26 1.39
N HIS A 196 2.76 2.16 2.27
CA HIS A 196 2.90 3.57 1.91
C HIS A 196 3.93 3.79 0.81
N THR A 197 5.04 3.04 0.82
CA THR A 197 6.06 3.08 -0.24
C THR A 197 5.50 2.57 -1.57
N GLN A 198 4.74 1.48 -1.55
CA GLN A 198 4.06 0.97 -2.74
C GLN A 198 3.03 1.96 -3.30
N LEU A 199 2.27 2.64 -2.43
CA LEU A 199 1.33 3.67 -2.84
C LEU A 199 2.05 4.82 -3.57
N LEU A 200 3.21 5.23 -3.07
CA LEU A 200 4.04 6.31 -3.62
C LEU A 200 5.01 5.85 -4.72
N HIS A 201 4.89 4.61 -5.23
CA HIS A 201 5.80 4.02 -6.20
C HIS A 201 6.07 4.92 -7.41
N ASN A 202 5.02 5.54 -7.97
CA ASN A 202 5.13 6.34 -9.19
C ASN A 202 5.81 7.71 -8.98
N VAL A 203 6.02 8.12 -7.74
CA VAL A 203 6.69 9.39 -7.40
C VAL A 203 8.17 9.37 -7.85
N TRP A 204 8.85 8.24 -7.69
CA TRP A 204 10.16 7.94 -8.28
C TRP A 204 10.36 6.43 -8.33
N LYS A 205 9.96 5.81 -9.43
CA LYS A 205 9.87 4.34 -9.57
C LYS A 205 11.12 3.61 -9.08
N GLY A 206 12.31 3.93 -9.57
CA GLY A 206 13.53 3.21 -9.23
C GLY A 206 13.85 3.26 -7.73
N VAL A 207 13.79 4.42 -7.12
CA VAL A 207 14.07 4.60 -5.68
C VAL A 207 13.00 3.94 -4.82
N GLN A 208 11.72 4.09 -5.19
CA GLN A 208 10.63 3.50 -4.42
C GLN A 208 10.58 1.97 -4.55
N SER A 209 10.97 1.41 -5.71
CA SER A 209 11.11 -0.05 -5.87
C SER A 209 12.18 -0.61 -4.93
N ALA A 210 13.40 -0.07 -4.97
CA ALA A 210 14.48 -0.52 -4.10
C ALA A 210 14.14 -0.38 -2.61
N TRP A 211 13.44 0.71 -2.25
CA TRP A 211 12.98 0.93 -0.87
C TRP A 211 11.88 -0.06 -0.47
N ALA A 212 10.95 -0.38 -1.39
CA ALA A 212 9.89 -1.35 -1.16
C ALA A 212 10.44 -2.77 -1.01
N GLU A 213 11.41 -3.17 -1.83
CA GLU A 213 12.12 -4.45 -1.74
C GLU A 213 12.80 -4.61 -0.39
N ALA A 214 13.58 -3.63 0.06
CA ALA A 214 14.23 -3.69 1.37
C ALA A 214 13.23 -3.72 2.55
N LEU A 215 12.08 -3.05 2.42
CA LEU A 215 11.00 -3.13 3.42
C LEU A 215 10.28 -4.48 3.37
N GLU A 216 10.18 -5.11 2.20
CA GLU A 216 9.65 -6.45 2.03
C GLU A 216 10.54 -7.48 2.71
N ASP A 217 11.85 -7.46 2.42
CA ASP A 217 12.84 -8.33 3.07
C ASP A 217 12.80 -8.22 4.60
N LEU A 218 12.76 -6.97 5.11
CA LEU A 218 12.61 -6.74 6.55
C LEU A 218 11.29 -7.30 7.10
N SER A 219 10.20 -7.09 6.37
CA SER A 219 8.89 -7.58 6.75
C SER A 219 8.80 -9.10 6.74
N ASP A 220 9.50 -9.75 5.82
CA ASP A 220 9.51 -11.18 5.68
C ASP A 220 10.37 -11.84 6.76
N ALA A 221 11.56 -11.29 7.06
CA ALA A 221 12.35 -11.72 8.21
C ALA A 221 11.57 -11.64 9.54
N LEU A 222 10.87 -10.51 9.78
CA LEU A 222 10.00 -10.37 10.95
C LEU A 222 8.73 -11.24 10.86
N GLY A 223 8.33 -11.63 9.65
CA GLY A 223 7.23 -12.53 9.39
C GLY A 223 7.56 -13.93 9.79
N ASP A 224 8.69 -14.42 9.33
CA ASP A 224 9.20 -15.74 9.64
C ASP A 224 9.49 -15.92 11.14
N ASP A 225 10.08 -14.90 11.80
CA ASP A 225 10.25 -14.91 13.27
C ASP A 225 8.90 -15.03 14.01
N HIS A 226 7.88 -14.31 13.55
CA HIS A 226 6.52 -14.44 14.11
C HIS A 226 5.89 -15.80 13.85
N ASP A 227 6.11 -16.40 12.68
CA ASP A 227 5.57 -17.70 12.32
C ASP A 227 6.22 -18.82 13.19
N LEU A 228 7.50 -18.67 13.56
CA LEU A 228 8.16 -19.55 14.54
C LEU A 228 7.55 -19.40 15.94
N GLU A 229 7.11 -18.21 16.33
CA GLU A 229 6.42 -18.03 17.61
C GLU A 229 5.05 -18.69 17.61
N VAL A 230 4.32 -18.66 16.49
CA VAL A 230 3.06 -19.39 16.32
C VAL A 230 3.30 -20.91 16.42
N LEU A 231 4.40 -21.41 15.83
CA LEU A 231 4.81 -22.81 15.96
C LEU A 231 5.09 -23.18 17.41
N ARG A 232 5.85 -22.35 18.15
CA ARG A 232 6.11 -22.59 19.59
C ARG A 232 4.82 -22.70 20.40
N ALA A 233 3.88 -21.79 20.16
CA ALA A 233 2.58 -21.81 20.83
C ALA A 233 1.77 -23.07 20.47
N ALA A 234 1.78 -23.49 19.21
CA ALA A 234 1.13 -24.72 18.78
C ALA A 234 1.75 -25.98 19.45
N LEU A 235 3.07 -26.07 19.53
CA LEU A 235 3.75 -27.18 20.21
C LEU A 235 3.45 -27.20 21.71
N ALA A 236 3.33 -26.06 22.34
CA ALA A 236 2.96 -25.96 23.76
C ALA A 236 1.52 -26.43 24.04
N ALA A 237 0.62 -26.29 23.06
CA ALA A 237 -0.76 -26.75 23.16
C ALA A 237 -0.92 -28.29 23.04
N HIS A 238 0.14 -29.01 22.64
CA HIS A 238 0.15 -30.44 22.44
C HIS A 238 1.20 -31.14 23.35
N PRO A 239 0.87 -31.33 24.64
CA PRO A 239 1.77 -31.96 25.60
C PRO A 239 1.98 -33.47 25.36
N ASP A 240 1.13 -34.09 24.56
CA ASP A 240 1.15 -35.49 24.11
C ASP A 240 2.26 -35.79 23.11
N LEU A 241 2.88 -34.77 22.50
CA LEU A 241 4.05 -34.96 21.62
C LEU A 241 5.29 -35.39 22.38
N ASP A 242 6.15 -36.20 21.72
CA ASP A 242 7.41 -36.61 22.28
C ASP A 242 8.24 -35.44 22.83
N PRO A 243 8.68 -35.49 24.11
CA PRO A 243 9.34 -34.34 24.74
C PRO A 243 10.71 -34.03 24.12
N ASP A 244 11.45 -35.01 23.61
CA ASP A 244 12.79 -34.82 23.05
C ASP A 244 12.68 -34.24 21.63
N ALA A 245 11.78 -34.78 20.80
CA ALA A 245 11.47 -34.21 19.47
C ALA A 245 10.95 -32.79 19.57
N ARG A 246 10.07 -32.52 20.53
CA ARG A 246 9.57 -31.14 20.78
C ARG A 246 10.71 -30.20 21.18
N ARG A 247 11.64 -30.67 22.05
CA ARG A 247 12.81 -29.87 22.48
C ARG A 247 13.73 -29.57 21.30
N ASP A 248 13.97 -30.54 20.42
CA ASP A 248 14.77 -30.32 19.20
C ASP A 248 14.16 -29.26 18.29
N VAL A 249 12.84 -29.34 18.01
CA VAL A 249 12.15 -28.32 17.20
C VAL A 249 12.22 -26.93 17.84
N LEU A 250 12.03 -26.82 19.15
CA LEU A 250 12.13 -25.57 19.87
C LEU A 250 13.52 -24.94 19.82
N ALA A 251 14.59 -25.79 19.95
CA ALA A 251 15.97 -25.32 19.82
C ALA A 251 16.29 -24.82 18.42
N ARG A 252 15.85 -25.53 17.38
CA ARG A 252 15.97 -25.06 15.97
C ARG A 252 15.21 -23.76 15.75
N ALA A 253 13.98 -23.64 16.26
CA ALA A 253 13.18 -22.43 16.15
C ALA A 253 13.84 -21.22 16.85
N GLU A 254 14.51 -21.43 17.99
CA GLU A 254 15.26 -20.39 18.69
C GLU A 254 16.47 -19.92 17.88
N ALA A 255 17.28 -20.84 17.38
CA ALA A 255 18.44 -20.55 16.54
C ALA A 255 18.01 -19.76 15.28
N ARG A 256 16.93 -20.20 14.60
CA ARG A 256 16.41 -19.51 13.42
C ARG A 256 15.85 -18.12 13.73
N SER A 257 15.16 -17.96 14.86
CA SER A 257 14.72 -16.64 15.34
C SER A 257 15.89 -15.69 15.53
N ALA A 258 16.99 -16.13 16.14
CA ALA A 258 18.18 -15.30 16.33
C ALA A 258 18.77 -14.80 15.01
N GLU A 259 18.88 -15.67 14.00
CA GLU A 259 19.35 -15.30 12.65
C GLU A 259 18.42 -14.27 11.99
N LEU A 260 17.11 -14.51 12.03
CA LEU A 260 16.11 -13.63 11.42
C LEU A 260 16.11 -12.24 12.08
N ARG A 261 16.24 -12.19 13.42
CA ARG A 261 16.33 -10.93 14.17
C ARG A 261 17.62 -10.18 13.86
N ALA A 262 18.77 -10.85 13.70
CA ALA A 262 20.01 -10.22 13.31
C ALA A 262 19.93 -9.62 11.89
N ALA A 263 19.34 -10.34 10.92
CA ALA A 263 19.08 -9.83 9.59
C ALA A 263 18.14 -8.61 9.62
N ALA A 264 17.03 -8.71 10.38
CA ALA A 264 16.06 -7.62 10.56
C ALA A 264 16.71 -6.37 11.17
N TRP A 265 17.64 -6.54 12.14
CA TRP A 265 18.39 -5.42 12.71
C TRP A 265 19.17 -4.65 11.66
N THR A 266 19.95 -5.37 10.85
CA THR A 266 20.79 -4.78 9.80
C THR A 266 19.96 -3.99 8.78
N LEU A 267 18.85 -4.57 8.31
CA LEU A 267 17.92 -3.89 7.41
C LEU A 267 17.24 -2.70 8.09
N GLY A 268 16.79 -2.88 9.31
CA GLY A 268 16.13 -1.86 10.09
C GLY A 268 17.02 -0.63 10.34
N GLN A 269 18.30 -0.82 10.66
CA GLN A 269 19.26 0.28 10.83
C GLN A 269 19.40 1.13 9.55
N ARG A 270 19.44 0.50 8.38
CA ARG A 270 19.52 1.18 7.08
C ARG A 270 18.23 1.93 6.75
N LEU A 271 17.09 1.25 6.88
CA LEU A 271 15.76 1.80 6.55
C LEU A 271 15.33 2.93 7.50
N TYR A 272 15.73 2.89 8.77
CA TYR A 272 15.38 3.90 9.77
C TYR A 272 16.57 4.80 10.17
N ALA A 273 17.60 4.91 9.31
CA ALA A 273 18.78 5.74 9.55
C ALA A 273 18.43 7.23 9.68
N GLU A 274 17.53 7.72 8.86
CA GLU A 274 17.14 9.13 8.83
C GLU A 274 16.30 9.52 10.06
N ARG A 275 16.34 10.81 10.41
CA ARG A 275 15.33 11.38 11.31
C ARG A 275 13.99 11.49 10.57
N PRO A 276 12.82 11.27 11.22
CA PRO A 276 11.53 11.26 10.54
C PRO A 276 11.23 12.53 9.72
N ARG A 277 11.66 13.69 10.18
CA ARG A 277 11.50 14.96 9.45
C ARG A 277 12.30 14.97 8.14
N ARG A 278 13.53 14.43 8.14
CA ARG A 278 14.39 14.38 6.94
C ARG A 278 13.86 13.38 5.92
N TYR A 279 13.45 12.20 6.37
CA TYR A 279 12.79 11.20 5.52
C TYR A 279 11.60 11.80 4.77
N VAL A 280 10.68 12.43 5.50
CA VAL A 280 9.47 13.02 4.91
C VAL A 280 9.80 14.19 3.97
N ALA A 281 10.76 15.04 4.33
CA ALA A 281 11.21 16.15 3.47
C ALA A 281 11.81 15.66 2.15
N ARG A 282 12.56 14.55 2.18
CA ARG A 282 13.09 13.90 0.97
C ARG A 282 11.97 13.38 0.08
N ILE A 283 10.99 12.64 0.62
CA ILE A 283 9.87 12.13 -0.16
C ILE A 283 8.99 13.27 -0.69
N ARG A 284 8.84 14.36 0.07
CA ARG A 284 8.13 15.57 -0.40
C ARG A 284 8.76 16.14 -1.68
N ARG A 285 10.08 16.29 -1.73
CA ARG A 285 10.77 16.79 -2.93
C ARG A 285 10.54 15.89 -4.13
N TYR A 286 10.56 14.56 -3.95
CA TYR A 286 10.24 13.63 -5.03
C TYR A 286 8.79 13.80 -5.52
N TRP A 287 7.85 13.96 -4.59
CA TRP A 287 6.44 14.25 -4.89
C TRP A 287 6.27 15.54 -5.67
N GLU A 288 6.89 16.63 -5.22
CA GLU A 288 6.81 17.93 -5.88
C GLU A 288 7.35 17.86 -7.31
N THR A 289 8.52 17.25 -7.52
CA THR A 289 9.11 17.05 -8.85
C THR A 289 8.22 16.20 -9.76
N TRP A 290 7.64 15.13 -9.23
CA TRP A 290 6.72 14.28 -9.98
C TRP A 290 5.46 15.03 -10.42
N ARG A 291 4.83 15.80 -9.52
CA ARG A 291 3.65 16.61 -9.83
C ARG A 291 3.95 17.75 -10.79
N ASP A 292 5.13 18.37 -10.70
CA ASP A 292 5.56 19.41 -11.66
C ASP A 292 5.74 18.84 -13.07
N HIS A 293 6.35 17.66 -13.17
CA HIS A 293 6.48 16.97 -14.46
C HIS A 293 5.11 16.64 -15.06
N GLU A 294 4.15 16.15 -14.25
CA GLU A 294 2.80 15.87 -14.71
C GLU A 294 2.11 17.12 -15.25
N ARG A 295 2.21 18.23 -14.52
CA ARG A 295 1.62 19.51 -14.95
C ARG A 295 2.20 20.00 -16.28
N ARG A 296 3.52 19.92 -16.46
CA ARG A 296 4.19 20.28 -17.72
C ARG A 296 3.76 19.38 -18.87
N THR A 297 3.68 18.09 -18.66
CA THR A 297 3.24 17.13 -19.68
C THR A 297 1.78 17.36 -20.06
N ALA A 298 0.90 17.60 -19.10
CA ALA A 298 -0.50 17.91 -19.36
C ALA A 298 -0.67 19.24 -20.10
N ALA A 299 0.12 20.27 -19.76
CA ALA A 299 0.11 21.56 -20.46
C ALA A 299 0.59 21.42 -21.91
N ALA A 300 1.63 20.62 -22.17
CA ALA A 300 2.15 20.36 -23.52
C ALA A 300 1.18 19.52 -24.38
N ALA A 301 0.34 18.69 -23.77
CA ALA A 301 -0.66 17.88 -24.47
C ALA A 301 -1.97 18.63 -24.79
N ARG A 302 -2.16 19.85 -24.29
CA ARG A 302 -3.33 20.67 -24.65
C ARG A 302 -3.15 21.19 -26.08
N PRO A 303 -4.12 20.97 -27.00
CA PRO A 303 -4.07 21.57 -28.32
C PRO A 303 -3.98 23.10 -28.16
N ALA A 304 -3.16 23.74 -29.00
CA ALA A 304 -3.12 25.20 -29.07
C ALA A 304 -4.56 25.72 -29.27
N ALA A 305 -4.95 26.68 -28.46
CA ALA A 305 -6.23 27.35 -28.69
C ALA A 305 -6.28 27.84 -30.16
N PRO A 306 -7.37 27.60 -30.87
CA PRO A 306 -7.51 28.16 -32.23
C PRO A 306 -7.18 29.63 -32.17
N GLY A 307 -6.22 30.07 -32.97
CA GLY A 307 -5.86 31.47 -33.08
C GLY A 307 -7.10 32.31 -33.36
N PRO A 308 -7.10 33.60 -33.03
CA PRO A 308 -8.22 34.47 -33.37
C PRO A 308 -8.53 34.32 -34.85
N ALA A 309 -9.82 34.11 -35.14
CA ALA A 309 -10.28 34.02 -36.51
C ALA A 309 -9.72 35.20 -37.33
N PRO A 310 -9.20 34.99 -38.54
CA PRO A 310 -8.76 36.13 -39.36
C PRO A 310 -9.94 37.06 -39.52
N PRO A 311 -9.69 38.39 -39.51
CA PRO A 311 -10.75 39.36 -39.71
C PRO A 311 -11.47 39.06 -41.05
N PRO A 312 -12.79 39.24 -41.13
CA PRO A 312 -13.51 38.99 -42.37
C PRO A 312 -12.85 39.77 -43.49
N SER A 313 -12.49 39.06 -44.57
CA SER A 313 -11.97 39.69 -45.78
C SER A 313 -12.96 40.73 -46.25
N ALA A 314 -12.54 41.98 -46.30
CA ALA A 314 -13.33 43.04 -46.89
C ALA A 314 -13.69 42.62 -48.31
N ASP A 315 -14.95 42.57 -48.59
CA ASP A 315 -15.52 42.27 -49.92
C ASP A 315 -15.08 43.39 -50.89
N PRO A 316 -14.40 43.10 -52.02
CA PRO A 316 -13.91 44.15 -52.93
C PRO A 316 -14.97 44.60 -53.94
N LEU A 317 -16.26 44.53 -53.65
CA LEU A 317 -17.35 44.90 -54.55
C LEU A 317 -18.30 45.92 -53.90
N GLN A 318 -17.79 47.16 -53.71
CA GLN A 318 -18.59 48.37 -53.78
C GLN A 318 -17.68 49.53 -54.24
N ALA A 319 -17.38 49.54 -55.54
CA ALA A 319 -16.94 50.74 -56.22
C ALA A 319 -18.18 51.44 -56.74
N ASP A 320 -18.58 52.47 -56.07
CA ASP A 320 -19.50 53.47 -56.66
C ASP A 320 -18.75 54.25 -57.76
N PRO A 321 -19.32 54.37 -58.99
CA PRO A 321 -18.77 55.24 -60.00
C PRO A 321 -19.32 56.61 -59.84
N GLU A 322 -18.48 57.56 -60.19
CA GLU A 322 -18.78 58.99 -60.39
C GLU A 322 -18.25 59.98 -59.33
N PHE A 323 -17.06 60.46 -59.62
CA PHE A 323 -16.86 61.92 -59.65
C PHE A 323 -15.68 62.28 -60.58
N ILE A 324 -16.03 62.84 -61.75
CA ILE A 324 -15.14 63.51 -62.70
C ILE A 324 -14.92 64.92 -62.16
N CYS A 325 -13.71 65.39 -62.06
CA CYS A 325 -13.36 66.81 -62.12
C CYS A 325 -12.00 67.00 -62.73
N PRO A 326 -11.88 67.96 -63.60
CA PRO A 326 -10.68 68.17 -64.37
C PRO A 326 -9.79 69.29 -63.80
N GLY A 327 -8.53 69.24 -64.13
CA GLY A 327 -7.74 70.43 -64.33
C GLY A 327 -6.66 70.78 -63.34
N ASP A 328 -5.49 70.70 -63.89
CA ASP A 328 -4.43 71.69 -63.95
C ASP A 328 -3.28 71.72 -62.92
N HIS A 329 -2.16 71.48 -63.52
CA HIS A 329 -0.85 72.17 -63.49
C HIS A 329 0.11 72.11 -62.31
N ILE A 330 1.22 71.45 -62.64
CA ILE A 330 2.60 72.02 -62.66
C ILE A 330 3.36 72.07 -61.31
N SER A 331 4.43 71.44 -61.28
CA SER A 331 5.83 71.80 -61.10
C SER A 331 6.57 71.18 -59.89
N SER A 332 7.51 70.44 -60.30
CA SER A 332 8.95 70.33 -59.86
C SER A 332 9.28 70.75 -58.42
N ASP A 333 9.95 69.88 -57.76
CA ASP A 333 11.41 69.78 -57.54
C ASP A 333 11.77 68.89 -56.32
N MET A 334 12.68 68.11 -56.61
CA MET A 334 13.54 67.40 -55.62
C MET A 334 14.41 68.42 -54.84
N PRO A 335 15.15 68.12 -53.77
CA PRO A 335 15.83 66.79 -53.50
C PRO A 335 16.01 66.39 -52.05
N CYS A 336 16.41 65.11 -51.98
CA CYS A 336 17.46 64.42 -51.14
C CYS A 336 17.92 64.99 -49.78
N ARG A 337 17.74 64.11 -48.80
CA ARG A 337 18.76 63.53 -47.83
C ARG A 337 19.49 64.50 -46.86
N PRO A 338 20.07 63.93 -45.76
CA PRO A 338 20.35 62.55 -45.39
C PRO A 338 19.51 61.95 -44.27
#